data_17a12eb3801c56462b2c30796ad6328f
#
_entry.id   17a12eb3801c56462b2c30796ad6328f
#
_cell.length_a   1.000
_cell.length_b   1.000
_cell.length_c   1.000
_cell.angle_alpha   90.00
_cell.angle_beta   90.00
_cell.angle_gamma   90.00
#
_symmetry.space_group_name_H-M   'P 1'
#
loop_
_entity.id
_entity.type
_entity.pdbx_description
1 polymer ?
#
loop_
_entity_poly.entity_id
_entity_poly.type
_entity_poly.pdbx_seq_one_letter_code
_entity_poly.pdbx_strand_id
1 'polypeptide(L)'
;MTTKQIFDDIVKLILKIEHLNVFRSIAPNLTTRENNVLILLYYYESEFGKTLTIKDISCIYEIKSSTAIQFVNSLEKHGYIVRMNDPKDKRVTLVTLTEFGKEMGEIISNRNHEMVQKILATQEKEELEQAFQVILKMINTIESIPIETLSYRKEESK
;
A
#
# COMPACT_ATOMS: atom_id res chain seq x y z
N MET A 1 15.39 22.53 -17.10
CA MET A 1 15.59 21.05 -17.05
C MET A 1 15.05 20.45 -18.34
N THR A 2 15.79 19.51 -18.95
CA THR A 2 15.29 18.73 -20.09
C THR A 2 14.41 17.59 -19.61
N THR A 3 13.53 17.07 -20.49
CA THR A 3 12.69 15.89 -20.17
C THR A 3 13.52 14.70 -19.71
N LYS A 4 14.72 14.49 -20.31
CA LYS A 4 15.66 13.43 -19.91
C LYS A 4 16.16 13.63 -18.48
N GLN A 5 16.55 14.86 -18.11
CA GLN A 5 17.02 15.17 -16.75
C GLN A 5 15.92 14.90 -15.73
N ILE A 6 14.68 15.31 -16.02
CA ILE A 6 13.53 15.05 -15.16
C ILE A 6 13.32 13.54 -14.97
N PHE A 7 13.37 12.77 -16.05
CA PHE A 7 13.24 11.31 -16.00
C PHE A 7 14.34 10.67 -15.13
N ASP A 8 15.61 11.03 -15.37
CA ASP A 8 16.74 10.50 -14.61
C ASP A 8 16.63 10.81 -13.11
N ASP A 9 16.15 12.01 -12.77
CA ASP A 9 15.95 12.42 -11.38
C ASP A 9 14.76 11.71 -10.72
N ILE A 10 13.67 11.48 -11.44
CA ILE A 10 12.54 10.65 -10.97
C ILE A 10 13.01 9.22 -10.68
N VAL A 11 13.77 8.59 -11.60
CA VAL A 11 14.29 7.24 -11.38
C VAL A 11 15.18 7.17 -10.15
N LYS A 12 16.10 8.13 -9.98
CA LYS A 12 16.95 8.22 -8.78
C LYS A 12 16.14 8.37 -7.51
N LEU A 13 15.08 9.19 -7.54
CA LEU A 13 14.20 9.40 -6.39
C LEU A 13 13.46 8.11 -6.01
N ILE A 14 12.89 7.39 -6.98
CA ILE A 14 12.23 6.09 -6.76
C ILE A 14 13.19 5.10 -6.11
N LEU A 15 14.40 4.92 -6.69
CA LEU A 15 15.42 4.03 -6.13
C LEU A 15 15.81 4.43 -4.71
N LYS A 16 15.93 5.73 -4.44
CA LYS A 16 16.26 6.23 -3.10
C LYS A 16 15.14 5.92 -2.10
N ILE A 17 13.87 6.09 -2.48
CA ILE A 17 12.72 5.77 -1.63
C ILE A 17 12.68 4.27 -1.31
N GLU A 18 12.92 3.40 -2.30
CA GLU A 18 12.99 1.95 -2.10
C GLU A 18 14.10 1.55 -1.10
N HIS A 19 15.27 2.21 -1.16
CA HIS A 19 16.38 1.96 -0.24
C HIS A 19 16.15 2.48 1.18
N LEU A 20 15.30 3.49 1.37
CA LEU A 20 15.08 4.10 2.69
C LEU A 20 14.45 3.15 3.71
N ASN A 21 13.89 2.00 3.29
CA ASN A 21 13.20 1.04 4.18
C ASN A 21 12.22 1.71 5.16
N VAL A 22 11.68 2.86 4.79
CA VAL A 22 10.87 3.73 5.63
C VAL A 22 9.65 2.98 6.18
N PHE A 23 9.08 2.11 5.35
CA PHE A 23 7.93 1.28 5.69
C PHE A 23 8.31 -0.18 6.00
N ARG A 24 9.55 -0.41 6.45
CA ARG A 24 9.96 -1.75 6.82
C ARG A 24 9.02 -2.32 7.89
N SER A 25 8.61 -3.57 7.71
CA SER A 25 7.80 -4.28 8.69
C SER A 25 8.48 -4.27 10.06
N ILE A 26 7.73 -3.92 11.10
CA ILE A 26 8.11 -4.11 12.51
C ILE A 26 7.30 -5.23 13.15
N ALA A 27 6.24 -5.70 12.46
CA ALA A 27 5.49 -6.86 12.91
C ALA A 27 6.36 -8.11 12.82
N PRO A 28 6.50 -8.90 13.90
CA PRO A 28 7.27 -10.12 13.88
C PRO A 28 6.79 -11.09 12.78
N ASN A 29 7.75 -11.70 12.08
CA ASN A 29 7.48 -12.74 11.08
C ASN A 29 6.66 -12.31 9.86
N LEU A 30 6.47 -11.01 9.63
CA LEU A 30 5.81 -10.49 8.44
C LEU A 30 6.79 -9.83 7.48
N THR A 31 6.60 -10.07 6.19
CA THR A 31 7.24 -9.28 5.14
C THR A 31 6.64 -7.87 5.09
N THR A 32 7.30 -6.94 4.42
CA THR A 32 6.78 -5.58 4.24
C THR A 32 5.41 -5.57 3.56
N ARG A 33 5.16 -6.46 2.59
CA ARG A 33 3.87 -6.53 1.90
C ARG A 33 2.76 -7.06 2.80
N GLU A 34 3.03 -8.08 3.60
CA GLU A 34 2.08 -8.61 4.59
C GLU A 34 1.77 -7.57 5.68
N ASN A 35 2.80 -6.84 6.12
CA ASN A 35 2.64 -5.71 7.05
C ASN A 35 1.72 -4.62 6.47
N ASN A 36 1.85 -4.31 5.18
CA ASN A 36 0.97 -3.35 4.53
C ASN A 36 -0.48 -3.83 4.48
N VAL A 37 -0.71 -5.13 4.27
CA VAL A 37 -2.06 -5.71 4.36
C VAL A 37 -2.62 -5.62 5.78
N LEU A 38 -1.81 -5.88 6.81
CA LEU A 38 -2.23 -5.70 8.21
C LEU A 38 -2.65 -4.26 8.51
N ILE A 39 -1.86 -3.28 8.06
CA ILE A 39 -2.19 -1.85 8.18
C ILE A 39 -3.48 -1.50 7.42
N LEU A 40 -3.66 -2.02 6.22
CA LEU A 40 -4.88 -1.79 5.44
C LEU A 40 -6.12 -2.28 6.22
N LEU A 41 -6.06 -3.50 6.77
CA LEU A 41 -7.14 -4.07 7.56
C LEU A 41 -7.43 -3.22 8.80
N TYR A 42 -6.38 -2.80 9.51
CA TYR A 42 -6.50 -1.93 10.67
C TYR A 42 -7.14 -0.58 10.32
N TYR A 43 -6.68 0.06 9.24
CA TYR A 43 -7.21 1.34 8.78
C TYR A 43 -8.70 1.26 8.41
N TYR A 44 -9.11 0.22 7.68
CA TYR A 44 -10.51 0.07 7.31
C TYR A 44 -11.41 -0.25 8.51
N GLU A 45 -10.91 -1.02 9.46
CA GLU A 45 -11.68 -1.32 10.68
C GLU A 45 -11.78 -0.10 11.60
N SER A 46 -10.67 0.65 11.83
CA SER A 46 -10.63 1.81 12.74
C SER A 46 -11.36 3.03 12.19
N GLU A 47 -11.15 3.37 10.91
CA GLU A 47 -11.69 4.61 10.34
C GLU A 47 -13.11 4.45 9.79
N PHE A 48 -13.45 3.27 9.25
CA PHE A 48 -14.73 3.06 8.58
C PHE A 48 -15.62 2.00 9.25
N GLY A 49 -15.14 1.33 10.30
CA GLY A 49 -15.84 0.20 10.90
C GLY A 49 -16.11 -0.95 9.90
N LYS A 50 -15.27 -1.07 8.88
CA LYS A 50 -15.47 -1.97 7.76
C LYS A 50 -14.46 -3.11 7.77
N THR A 51 -14.99 -4.35 7.79
CA THR A 51 -14.20 -5.55 7.60
C THR A 51 -14.07 -5.87 6.10
N LEU A 52 -12.85 -6.20 5.65
CA LEU A 52 -12.57 -6.49 4.25
C LEU A 52 -12.66 -8.00 3.95
N THR A 53 -12.95 -8.31 2.69
CA THR A 53 -12.83 -9.65 2.12
C THR A 53 -11.49 -9.81 1.40
N ILE A 54 -11.12 -11.06 1.07
CA ILE A 54 -9.95 -11.34 0.21
C ILE A 54 -10.09 -10.65 -1.16
N LYS A 55 -11.31 -10.55 -1.68
CA LYS A 55 -11.59 -9.85 -2.94
C LYS A 55 -11.32 -8.35 -2.82
N ASP A 56 -11.73 -7.72 -1.71
CA ASP A 56 -11.44 -6.30 -1.47
C ASP A 56 -9.93 -6.04 -1.42
N ILE A 57 -9.18 -6.89 -0.69
CA ILE A 57 -7.70 -6.80 -0.61
C ILE A 57 -7.08 -6.93 -2.01
N SER A 58 -7.54 -7.91 -2.79
CA SER A 58 -7.09 -8.13 -4.17
C SER A 58 -7.33 -6.91 -5.07
N CYS A 59 -8.51 -6.29 -4.96
CA CYS A 59 -8.87 -5.09 -5.73
C CYS A 59 -8.07 -3.86 -5.30
N ILE A 60 -7.93 -3.61 -3.99
CA ILE A 60 -7.24 -2.42 -3.47
C ILE A 60 -5.75 -2.42 -3.85
N TYR A 61 -5.12 -3.60 -3.82
CA TYR A 61 -3.70 -3.73 -4.18
C TYR A 61 -3.46 -4.06 -5.66
N GLU A 62 -4.52 -4.20 -6.46
CA GLU A 62 -4.45 -4.61 -7.88
C GLU A 62 -3.60 -5.88 -8.09
N ILE A 63 -3.75 -6.86 -7.17
CA ILE A 63 -3.03 -8.14 -7.20
C ILE A 63 -3.96 -9.29 -7.53
N LYS A 64 -3.38 -10.42 -7.95
CA LYS A 64 -4.14 -11.65 -8.16
C LYS A 64 -4.71 -12.17 -6.83
N SER A 65 -5.92 -12.72 -6.87
CA SER A 65 -6.57 -13.30 -5.68
C SER A 65 -5.71 -14.36 -5.00
N SER A 66 -4.91 -15.13 -5.76
CA SER A 66 -3.96 -16.11 -5.20
C SER A 66 -2.89 -15.45 -4.32
N THR A 67 -2.41 -14.27 -4.70
CA THR A 67 -1.43 -13.49 -3.90
C THR A 67 -2.09 -12.92 -2.64
N ALA A 68 -3.31 -12.38 -2.75
CA ALA A 68 -4.06 -11.92 -1.58
C ALA A 68 -4.33 -13.06 -0.58
N ILE A 69 -4.66 -14.26 -1.07
CA ILE A 69 -4.82 -15.47 -0.25
C ILE A 69 -3.53 -15.81 0.49
N GLN A 70 -2.36 -15.73 -0.16
CA GLN A 70 -1.06 -16.00 0.48
C GLN A 70 -0.79 -15.02 1.62
N PHE A 71 -1.05 -13.73 1.44
CA PHE A 71 -0.89 -12.74 2.51
C PHE A 71 -1.84 -13.01 3.68
N VAL A 72 -3.11 -13.29 3.39
CA VAL A 72 -4.11 -13.62 4.41
C VAL A 72 -3.75 -14.90 5.15
N ASN A 73 -3.26 -15.94 4.46
CA ASN A 73 -2.78 -17.19 5.09
C ASN A 73 -1.61 -16.92 6.05
N SER A 74 -0.66 -16.06 5.65
CA SER A 74 0.48 -15.70 6.49
C SER A 74 0.04 -14.93 7.74
N LEU A 75 -0.82 -13.93 7.58
CA LEU A 75 -1.35 -13.15 8.70
C LEU A 75 -2.14 -14.03 9.69
N GLU A 76 -2.96 -14.95 9.18
CA GLU A 76 -3.72 -15.90 10.01
C GLU A 76 -2.79 -16.87 10.75
N LYS A 77 -1.80 -17.45 10.06
CA LYS A 77 -0.78 -18.33 10.65
C LYS A 77 -0.03 -17.67 11.81
N HIS A 78 0.23 -16.38 11.72
CA HIS A 78 0.93 -15.61 12.75
C HIS A 78 0.00 -14.96 13.78
N GLY A 79 -1.31 -15.25 13.71
CA GLY A 79 -2.29 -14.86 14.71
C GLY A 79 -2.75 -13.39 14.64
N TYR A 80 -2.46 -12.67 13.55
CA TYR A 80 -2.90 -11.29 13.39
C TYR A 80 -4.37 -11.16 12.96
N ILE A 81 -4.89 -12.16 12.29
CA ILE A 81 -6.26 -12.19 11.78
C ILE A 81 -6.93 -13.53 12.04
N VAL A 82 -8.25 -13.53 11.91
CA VAL A 82 -9.10 -14.72 11.78
C VAL A 82 -10.04 -14.54 10.58
N ARG A 83 -10.45 -15.67 9.98
CA ARG A 83 -11.47 -15.68 8.94
C ARG A 83 -12.82 -15.96 9.57
N MET A 84 -13.81 -15.15 9.18
CA MET A 84 -15.18 -15.31 9.62
C MET A 84 -16.13 -15.32 8.41
N ASN A 85 -17.20 -16.09 8.48
CA ASN A 85 -18.25 -15.99 7.46
C ASN A 85 -19.08 -14.73 7.72
N ASP A 86 -19.44 -14.02 6.63
CA ASP A 86 -20.34 -12.89 6.75
C ASP A 86 -21.71 -13.38 7.28
N PRO A 87 -22.23 -12.75 8.34
CA PRO A 87 -23.55 -13.10 8.89
C PRO A 87 -24.70 -12.98 7.88
N LYS A 88 -24.56 -12.09 6.88
CA LYS A 88 -25.57 -11.81 5.86
C LYS A 88 -25.47 -12.75 4.64
N ASP A 89 -24.25 -13.11 4.27
CA ASP A 89 -23.97 -14.07 3.19
C ASP A 89 -22.84 -15.02 3.58
N LYS A 90 -23.19 -16.23 3.97
CA LYS A 90 -22.24 -17.28 4.40
C LYS A 90 -21.23 -17.70 3.32
N ARG A 91 -21.40 -17.28 2.05
CA ARG A 91 -20.45 -17.53 0.97
C ARG A 91 -19.29 -16.54 0.98
N VAL A 92 -19.46 -15.43 1.70
CA VAL A 92 -18.45 -14.37 1.82
C VAL A 92 -17.61 -14.64 3.06
N THR A 93 -16.30 -14.66 2.89
CA THR A 93 -15.32 -14.76 3.98
C THR A 93 -14.76 -13.39 4.28
N LEU A 94 -14.99 -12.92 5.49
CA LEU A 94 -14.45 -11.70 6.07
C LEU A 94 -13.08 -11.97 6.69
N VAL A 95 -12.17 -11.01 6.56
CA VAL A 95 -10.83 -11.04 7.17
C VAL A 95 -10.83 -10.05 8.34
N THR A 96 -10.90 -10.58 9.56
CA THR A 96 -11.09 -9.80 10.79
C THR A 96 -9.80 -9.80 11.62
N LEU A 97 -9.41 -8.67 12.15
CA LEU A 97 -8.26 -8.57 13.07
C LEU A 97 -8.55 -9.30 14.38
N THR A 98 -7.54 -9.99 14.91
CA THR A 98 -7.51 -10.43 16.31
C THR A 98 -7.18 -9.24 17.22
N GLU A 99 -7.32 -9.38 18.54
CA GLU A 99 -6.86 -8.35 19.48
C GLU A 99 -5.35 -8.08 19.29
N PHE A 100 -4.55 -9.12 19.10
CA PHE A 100 -3.12 -8.98 18.79
C PHE A 100 -2.89 -8.26 17.44
N GLY A 101 -3.73 -8.54 16.43
CA GLY A 101 -3.68 -7.85 15.15
C GLY A 101 -4.01 -6.37 15.25
N LYS A 102 -4.99 -6.01 16.08
CA LYS A 102 -5.38 -4.61 16.36
C LYS A 102 -4.27 -3.86 17.08
N GLU A 103 -3.73 -4.44 18.15
CA GLU A 103 -2.62 -3.86 18.90
C GLU A 103 -1.40 -3.60 17.99
N MET A 104 -1.04 -4.59 17.17
CA MET A 104 0.07 -4.43 16.25
C MET A 104 -0.23 -3.41 15.15
N GLY A 105 -1.44 -3.39 14.61
CA GLY A 105 -1.90 -2.40 13.64
C GLY A 105 -1.79 -0.97 14.20
N GLU A 106 -2.20 -0.77 15.44
CA GLU A 106 -2.09 0.51 16.15
C GLU A 106 -0.62 0.94 16.32
N ILE A 107 0.24 0.04 16.80
CA ILE A 107 1.68 0.31 16.98
C ILE A 107 2.31 0.75 15.66
N ILE A 108 2.02 0.04 14.57
CA ILE A 108 2.58 0.37 13.25
C ILE A 108 2.02 1.70 12.74
N SER A 109 0.72 1.93 12.90
CA SER A 109 0.04 3.17 12.49
C SER A 109 0.64 4.37 13.23
N ASN A 110 0.80 4.29 14.53
CA ASN A 110 1.38 5.35 15.35
C ASN A 110 2.82 5.66 14.94
N ARG A 111 3.65 4.64 14.72
CA ARG A 111 5.01 4.81 14.21
C ARG A 111 5.06 5.52 12.86
N ASN A 112 4.19 5.10 11.93
CA ASN A 112 4.12 5.72 10.60
C ASN A 112 3.66 7.19 10.71
N HIS A 113 2.68 7.47 11.58
CA HIS A 113 2.21 8.82 11.85
C HIS A 113 3.32 9.71 12.42
N GLU A 114 4.05 9.26 13.45
CA GLU A 114 5.19 10.00 14.01
C GLU A 114 6.28 10.29 12.96
N MET A 115 6.56 9.33 12.10
CA MET A 115 7.53 9.49 11.03
C MET A 115 7.08 10.55 10.02
N VAL A 116 5.81 10.50 9.59
CA VAL A 116 5.23 11.50 8.70
C VAL A 116 5.25 12.87 9.36
N GLN A 117 4.86 12.99 10.64
CA GLN A 117 4.94 14.25 11.38
C GLN A 117 6.35 14.84 11.39
N LYS A 118 7.39 14.02 11.62
CA LYS A 118 8.79 14.48 11.60
C LYS A 118 9.22 14.99 10.22
N ILE A 119 8.76 14.32 9.14
CA ILE A 119 9.03 14.78 7.77
C ILE A 119 8.32 16.11 7.51
N LEU A 120 7.04 16.22 7.87
CA LEU A 120 6.24 17.42 7.64
C LEU A 120 6.72 18.62 8.46
N ALA A 121 7.24 18.40 9.66
CA ALA A 121 7.77 19.46 10.52
C ALA A 121 9.01 20.18 9.94
N THR A 122 9.63 19.65 8.88
CA THR A 122 10.79 20.26 8.22
C THR A 122 10.44 21.06 6.96
N GLN A 123 9.15 21.13 6.63
CA GLN A 123 8.66 21.76 5.40
C GLN A 123 7.60 22.82 5.71
N GLU A 124 7.49 23.83 4.86
CA GLU A 124 6.39 24.79 4.92
C GLU A 124 5.09 24.13 4.40
N LYS A 125 3.98 24.39 5.09
CA LYS A 125 2.70 23.74 4.80
C LYS A 125 2.23 24.00 3.37
N GLU A 126 2.39 25.21 2.89
CA GLU A 126 2.00 25.65 1.55
C GLU A 126 2.79 24.91 0.46
N GLU A 127 4.09 24.68 0.69
CA GLU A 127 4.94 23.92 -0.24
C GLU A 127 4.52 22.45 -0.30
N LEU A 128 4.16 21.86 0.85
CA LEU A 128 3.65 20.49 0.91
C LEU A 128 2.33 20.33 0.18
N GLU A 129 1.38 21.25 0.39
CA GLU A 129 0.10 21.21 -0.30
C GLU A 129 0.27 21.33 -1.82
N GLN A 130 1.16 22.21 -2.29
CA GLN A 130 1.47 22.33 -3.72
C GLN A 130 2.13 21.06 -4.28
N ALA A 131 3.12 20.51 -3.59
CA ALA A 131 3.78 19.27 -3.99
C ALA A 131 2.78 18.11 -4.08
N PHE A 132 1.88 17.98 -3.10
CA PHE A 132 0.84 16.96 -3.08
C PHE A 132 -0.11 17.09 -4.29
N GLN A 133 -0.56 18.31 -4.61
CA GLN A 133 -1.42 18.56 -5.77
C GLN A 133 -0.72 18.20 -7.08
N VAL A 134 0.58 18.51 -7.22
CA VAL A 134 1.37 18.13 -8.39
C VAL A 134 1.46 16.61 -8.53
N ILE A 135 1.76 15.89 -7.43
CA ILE A 135 1.84 14.43 -7.43
C ILE A 135 0.50 13.81 -7.82
N LEU A 136 -0.61 14.26 -7.24
CA LEU A 136 -1.95 13.78 -7.61
C LEU A 136 -2.24 13.98 -9.10
N LYS A 137 -1.91 15.15 -9.64
CA LYS A 137 -2.08 15.44 -11.06
C LYS A 137 -1.24 14.50 -11.94
N MET A 138 -0.02 14.19 -11.52
CA MET A 138 0.84 13.24 -12.24
C MET A 138 0.26 11.81 -12.20
N ILE A 139 -0.24 11.35 -11.05
CA ILE A 139 -0.88 10.03 -10.90
C ILE A 139 -2.09 9.94 -11.82
N ASN A 140 -3.02 10.92 -11.77
CA ASN A 140 -4.20 10.94 -12.63
C ASN A 140 -3.83 10.94 -14.14
N THR A 141 -2.74 11.61 -14.50
CA THR A 141 -2.24 11.62 -15.87
C THR A 141 -1.73 10.22 -16.25
N ILE A 142 -0.95 9.56 -15.38
CA ILE A 142 -0.43 8.20 -15.63
C ILE A 142 -1.59 7.21 -15.80
N GLU A 143 -2.62 7.27 -14.95
CA GLU A 143 -3.81 6.43 -15.03
C GLU A 143 -4.58 6.62 -16.35
N SER A 144 -4.53 7.83 -16.93
CA SER A 144 -5.18 8.14 -18.19
C SER A 144 -4.42 7.65 -19.43
N ILE A 145 -3.14 7.25 -19.31
CA ILE A 145 -2.32 6.77 -20.42
C ILE A 145 -2.65 5.30 -20.68
N PRO A 146 -3.16 4.94 -21.89
CA PRO A 146 -3.40 3.54 -22.23
C PRO A 146 -2.08 2.75 -22.19
N ILE A 147 -2.01 1.69 -21.40
CA ILE A 147 -0.79 0.85 -21.24
C ILE A 147 -0.29 0.32 -22.60
N GLU A 148 -1.20 0.08 -23.54
CA GLU A 148 -0.89 -0.37 -24.90
C GLU A 148 -0.01 0.61 -25.69
N THR A 149 -0.07 1.91 -25.36
CA THR A 149 0.76 2.94 -26.02
C THR A 149 2.20 2.95 -25.49
N LEU A 150 2.47 2.29 -24.36
CA LEU A 150 3.78 2.18 -23.72
C LEU A 150 4.50 0.88 -24.07
N SER A 151 3.93 0.05 -24.97
CA SER A 151 4.54 -1.21 -25.39
C SER A 151 5.84 -0.96 -26.15
N TYR A 152 6.90 -1.63 -25.72
CA TYR A 152 8.20 -1.66 -26.37
C TYR A 152 8.03 -2.22 -27.79
N ARG A 153 8.14 -1.38 -28.82
CA ARG A 153 8.35 -1.88 -30.19
C ARG A 153 9.74 -2.52 -30.23
N LYS A 154 9.81 -3.85 -30.23
CA LYS A 154 10.99 -4.53 -30.74
C LYS A 154 11.13 -4.10 -32.20
N GLU A 155 12.10 -3.28 -32.50
CA GLU A 155 12.57 -3.13 -33.86
C GLU A 155 13.05 -4.52 -34.32
N GLU A 156 12.32 -5.14 -35.25
CA GLU A 156 12.79 -6.30 -35.94
C GLU A 156 14.04 -5.87 -36.71
N SER A 157 15.20 -6.23 -36.19
CA SER A 157 16.48 -6.15 -36.92
C SER A 157 16.41 -7.12 -38.11
N LYS A 158 16.26 -6.53 -39.29
CA LYS A 158 16.51 -7.22 -40.56
C LYS A 158 18.00 -7.46 -40.73
#